data_c65a43476bedecb1b4f6cfe8e03b4c0d
#
_entry.id   c65a43476bedecb1b4f6cfe8e03b4c0d
#
_cell.length_a   1.000
_cell.length_b   1.000
_cell.length_c   1.000
_cell.angle_alpha   90.00
_cell.angle_beta   90.00
_cell.angle_gamma   90.00
#
_symmetry.space_group_name_H-M   'P 1'
#
loop_
_entity.id
_entity.type
_entity.pdbx_description
1 polymer ?
#
loop_
_entity_poly.entity_id
_entity_poly.type
_entity_poly.pdbx_seq_one_letter_code
_entity_poly.pdbx_strand_id
1 'polypeptide(L)'
;MTAMAVPLAADKLDAWEAWIAELQGPRKAGFDDMNARHGLTEHQAYLQPTPDGNFLTLVVAEGTGSKTFLASLLTSDHEFDQWFANSIADLHGIDPSGPVPPMPTRKL
;
A
#
# COMPACT_ATOMS: atom_id res chain seq x y z
N MET A 1 -11.08 -8.95 5.87
CA MET A 1 -10.74 -7.92 4.88
C MET A 1 -10.33 -6.64 5.59
N THR A 2 -9.30 -6.00 5.10
CA THR A 2 -8.86 -4.69 5.58
C THR A 2 -8.85 -3.72 4.41
N ALA A 3 -9.44 -2.54 4.58
CA ALA A 3 -9.46 -1.51 3.56
C ALA A 3 -8.84 -0.23 4.14
N MET A 4 -8.09 0.51 3.30
CA MET A 4 -7.45 1.75 3.71
C MET A 4 -7.57 2.77 2.58
N ALA A 5 -7.87 4.01 2.95
CA ALA A 5 -7.88 5.14 2.02
C ALA A 5 -6.66 6.02 2.30
N VAL A 6 -5.84 6.25 1.28
CA VAL A 6 -4.60 7.03 1.43
C VAL A 6 -4.59 8.15 0.39
N PRO A 7 -4.49 9.41 0.79
CA PRO A 7 -4.43 10.53 -0.15
C PRO A 7 -3.18 10.45 -1.04
N LEU A 8 -3.34 10.83 -2.32
CA LEU A 8 -2.27 10.92 -3.29
C LEU A 8 -2.33 12.29 -3.95
N ALA A 9 -1.27 13.08 -3.83
CA ALA A 9 -1.19 14.38 -4.46
C ALA A 9 -1.15 14.25 -5.99
N ALA A 10 -1.73 15.21 -6.68
CA ALA A 10 -1.82 15.20 -8.15
C ALA A 10 -0.45 15.07 -8.82
N ASP A 11 0.59 15.70 -8.27
CA ASP A 11 1.95 15.65 -8.81
C ASP A 11 2.65 14.31 -8.60
N LYS A 12 2.05 13.39 -7.84
CA LYS A 12 2.58 12.04 -7.59
C LYS A 12 1.89 10.97 -8.44
N LEU A 13 0.87 11.31 -9.21
CA LEU A 13 0.09 10.33 -9.96
C LEU A 13 0.94 9.52 -10.94
N ASP A 14 1.77 10.18 -11.73
CA ASP A 14 2.59 9.50 -12.73
C ASP A 14 3.58 8.52 -12.07
N ALA A 15 4.19 8.94 -10.96
CA ALA A 15 5.10 8.09 -10.19
C ALA A 15 4.36 6.89 -9.58
N TRP A 16 3.15 7.11 -9.08
CA TRP A 16 2.33 6.03 -8.50
C TRP A 16 1.93 5.02 -9.58
N GLU A 17 1.50 5.49 -10.75
CA GLU A 17 1.12 4.59 -11.85
C GLU A 17 2.31 3.79 -12.37
N ALA A 18 3.50 4.41 -12.45
CA ALA A 18 4.72 3.71 -12.83
C ALA A 18 5.08 2.62 -11.78
N TRP A 19 4.90 2.92 -10.51
CA TRP A 19 5.13 1.96 -9.43
C TRP A 19 4.15 0.78 -9.50
N ILE A 20 2.87 1.03 -9.75
CA ILE A 20 1.88 -0.03 -9.94
C ILE A 20 2.26 -0.92 -11.12
N ALA A 21 2.70 -0.33 -12.24
CA ALA A 21 3.15 -1.09 -13.40
C ALA A 21 4.38 -1.96 -13.08
N GLU A 22 5.28 -1.46 -12.25
CA GLU A 22 6.45 -2.21 -11.80
C GLU A 22 6.04 -3.42 -10.95
N LEU A 23 5.06 -3.25 -10.07
CA LEU A 23 4.52 -4.36 -9.25
C LEU A 23 3.78 -5.41 -10.07
N GLN A 24 3.24 -5.04 -11.23
CA GLN A 24 2.56 -5.95 -12.14
C GLN A 24 3.47 -6.54 -13.21
N GLY A 25 4.71 -6.07 -13.28
CA GLY A 25 5.71 -6.46 -14.27
C GLY A 25 7.01 -6.94 -13.64
N PRO A 26 8.10 -6.13 -13.71
CA PRO A 26 9.43 -6.59 -13.27
C PRO A 26 9.51 -7.03 -11.80
N ARG A 27 8.67 -6.47 -10.93
CA ARG A 27 8.66 -6.80 -9.50
C ARG A 27 7.48 -7.66 -9.05
N LYS A 28 6.73 -8.24 -10.01
CA LYS A 28 5.56 -9.06 -9.67
C LYS A 28 5.91 -10.24 -8.77
N ALA A 29 7.00 -10.93 -9.05
CA ALA A 29 7.43 -12.08 -8.24
C ALA A 29 7.71 -11.67 -6.79
N GLY A 30 8.36 -10.51 -6.58
CA GLY A 30 8.61 -9.98 -5.24
C GLY A 30 7.31 -9.57 -4.53
N PHE A 31 6.38 -8.96 -5.26
CA PHE A 31 5.09 -8.56 -4.73
C PHE A 31 4.27 -9.79 -4.30
N ASP A 32 4.20 -10.82 -5.13
CA ASP A 32 3.49 -12.06 -4.81
C ASP A 32 4.11 -12.76 -3.60
N ASP A 33 5.45 -12.80 -3.52
CA ASP A 33 6.17 -13.37 -2.39
C ASP A 33 5.90 -12.60 -1.10
N MET A 34 5.94 -11.29 -1.15
CA MET A 34 5.62 -10.43 0.01
C MET A 34 4.20 -10.72 0.51
N ASN A 35 3.23 -10.76 -0.38
CA ASN A 35 1.84 -11.03 0.00
C ASN A 35 1.70 -12.41 0.66
N ALA A 36 2.35 -13.43 0.11
CA ALA A 36 2.33 -14.77 0.69
C ALA A 36 2.98 -14.80 2.08
N ARG A 37 4.12 -14.15 2.25
CA ARG A 37 4.82 -14.10 3.55
C ARG A 37 4.02 -13.41 4.63
N HIS A 38 3.23 -12.39 4.25
CA HIS A 38 2.40 -11.64 5.19
C HIS A 38 0.98 -12.20 5.33
N GLY A 39 0.68 -13.34 4.73
CA GLY A 39 -0.62 -14.00 4.87
C GLY A 39 -1.75 -13.30 4.14
N LEU A 40 -1.44 -12.65 3.00
CA LEU A 40 -2.44 -12.00 2.16
C LEU A 40 -2.82 -12.90 0.98
N THR A 41 -4.11 -13.11 0.79
CA THR A 41 -4.66 -13.82 -0.38
C THR A 41 -5.11 -12.87 -1.48
N GLU A 42 -5.43 -11.62 -1.12
CA GLU A 42 -5.79 -10.54 -2.05
C GLU A 42 -5.11 -9.26 -1.61
N HIS A 43 -4.60 -8.50 -2.58
CA HIS A 43 -4.01 -7.18 -2.33
C HIS A 43 -4.30 -6.32 -3.55
N GLN A 44 -5.28 -5.42 -3.43
CA GLN A 44 -5.78 -4.59 -4.53
C GLN A 44 -5.62 -3.13 -4.20
N ALA A 45 -5.41 -2.31 -5.22
CA ALA A 45 -5.38 -0.85 -5.09
C ALA A 45 -6.26 -0.23 -6.16
N TYR A 46 -7.05 0.76 -5.76
CA TYR A 46 -7.93 1.53 -6.65
C TYR A 46 -7.56 3.00 -6.59
N LEU A 47 -7.77 3.70 -7.69
CA LEU A 47 -7.51 5.13 -7.78
C LEU A 47 -8.84 5.87 -7.94
N GLN A 48 -9.08 6.85 -7.07
CA GLN A 48 -10.28 7.66 -7.07
C GLN A 48 -9.92 9.14 -7.20
N PRO A 49 -10.33 9.84 -8.28
CA PRO A 49 -10.17 11.27 -8.34
C PRO A 49 -11.03 11.97 -7.29
N THR A 50 -10.52 13.07 -6.73
CA THR A 50 -11.25 13.89 -5.77
C THR A 50 -11.55 15.27 -6.34
N PRO A 51 -12.58 15.99 -5.82
CA PRO A 51 -12.99 17.28 -6.40
C PRO A 51 -11.94 18.38 -6.34
N ASP A 52 -10.94 18.26 -5.47
CA ASP A 52 -9.88 19.25 -5.30
C ASP A 52 -8.72 19.11 -6.32
N GLY A 53 -8.84 18.16 -7.27
CA GLY A 53 -7.82 17.92 -8.28
C GLY A 53 -6.75 16.92 -7.86
N ASN A 54 -6.82 16.39 -6.65
CA ASN A 54 -5.95 15.33 -6.15
C ASN A 54 -6.62 13.96 -6.30
N PHE A 55 -6.08 12.95 -5.62
CA PHE A 55 -6.56 11.58 -5.71
C PHE A 55 -6.63 10.93 -4.34
N LEU A 56 -7.39 9.84 -4.28
CA LEU A 56 -7.45 8.96 -3.13
C LEU A 56 -7.14 7.56 -3.63
N THR A 57 -6.18 6.88 -3.01
CA THR A 57 -5.94 5.46 -3.30
C THR A 57 -6.69 4.63 -2.28
N LEU A 58 -7.37 3.60 -2.76
CA LEU A 58 -8.11 2.66 -1.93
C LEU A 58 -7.39 1.32 -1.99
N VAL A 59 -6.87 0.89 -0.87
CA VAL A 59 -6.13 -0.37 -0.77
C VAL A 59 -7.00 -1.37 -0.03
N VAL A 60 -7.18 -2.55 -0.62
CA VAL A 60 -7.95 -3.64 -0.02
C VAL A 60 -7.04 -4.85 0.10
N ALA A 61 -6.98 -5.41 1.29
CA ALA A 61 -6.21 -6.63 1.56
C ALA A 61 -7.10 -7.67 2.23
N GLU A 62 -6.97 -8.92 1.81
CA GLU A 62 -7.66 -10.05 2.40
C GLU A 62 -6.66 -11.11 2.80
N GLY A 63 -7.03 -11.98 3.74
CA GLY A 63 -6.19 -13.04 4.27
C GLY A 63 -5.99 -12.90 5.77
N THR A 64 -5.39 -13.90 6.37
CA THR A 64 -5.19 -13.97 7.82
C THR A 64 -4.29 -12.85 8.36
N GLY A 65 -3.38 -12.35 7.53
CA GLY A 65 -2.44 -11.27 7.89
C GLY A 65 -2.92 -9.87 7.55
N SER A 66 -4.15 -9.69 7.02
CA SER A 66 -4.58 -8.39 6.51
C SER A 66 -4.64 -7.30 7.58
N LYS A 67 -5.02 -7.64 8.83
CA LYS A 67 -5.15 -6.67 9.92
C LYS A 67 -3.81 -6.15 10.43
N THR A 68 -2.76 -6.95 10.33
CA THR A 68 -1.44 -6.62 10.84
C THR A 68 -0.43 -6.30 9.74
N PHE A 69 -0.86 -6.31 8.49
CA PHE A 69 0.04 -6.18 7.34
C PHE A 69 0.89 -4.91 7.41
N LEU A 70 0.27 -3.75 7.63
CA LEU A 70 0.99 -2.47 7.64
C LEU A 70 2.05 -2.45 8.74
N ALA A 71 1.70 -2.86 9.95
CA ALA A 71 2.66 -2.91 11.06
C ALA A 71 3.80 -3.90 10.78
N SER A 72 3.47 -5.08 10.23
CA SER A 72 4.48 -6.09 9.87
C SER A 72 5.39 -5.60 8.75
N LEU A 73 4.83 -4.89 7.77
CA LEU A 73 5.58 -4.30 6.66
C LEU A 73 6.61 -3.28 7.16
N LEU A 74 6.17 -2.38 8.04
CA LEU A 74 7.02 -1.30 8.56
C LEU A 74 8.15 -1.80 9.47
N THR A 75 8.02 -2.99 10.03
CA THR A 75 9.03 -3.59 10.90
C THR A 75 9.81 -4.73 10.22
N SER A 76 9.50 -5.01 8.94
CA SER A 76 10.16 -6.11 8.21
C SER A 76 11.61 -5.78 7.91
N ASP A 77 12.49 -6.76 8.00
CA ASP A 77 13.89 -6.67 7.58
C ASP A 77 14.12 -7.23 6.17
N HIS A 78 13.07 -7.69 5.49
CA HIS A 78 13.16 -8.19 4.13
C HIS A 78 13.35 -7.03 3.14
N GLU A 79 14.31 -7.18 2.22
CA GLU A 79 14.69 -6.10 1.30
C GLU A 79 13.50 -5.59 0.46
N PHE A 80 12.70 -6.49 -0.10
CA PHE A 80 11.53 -6.10 -0.89
C PHE A 80 10.53 -5.31 -0.05
N ASP A 81 10.26 -5.76 1.17
CA ASP A 81 9.30 -5.11 2.06
C ASP A 81 9.75 -3.70 2.41
N GLN A 82 11.04 -3.50 2.66
CA GLN A 82 11.61 -2.18 2.93
C GLN A 82 11.47 -1.25 1.71
N TRP A 83 11.76 -1.77 0.51
CA TRP A 83 11.56 -1.01 -0.73
C TRP A 83 10.08 -0.64 -0.92
N PHE A 84 9.17 -1.58 -0.69
CA PHE A 84 7.73 -1.37 -0.82
C PHE A 84 7.24 -0.29 0.17
N ALA A 85 7.63 -0.41 1.45
CA ALA A 85 7.26 0.55 2.49
C ALA A 85 7.82 1.94 2.19
N ASN A 86 9.07 2.04 1.78
CA ASN A 86 9.70 3.31 1.44
C ASN A 86 9.06 3.96 0.19
N SER A 87 8.65 3.14 -0.78
CA SER A 87 7.93 3.63 -1.96
C SER A 87 6.58 4.24 -1.58
N ILE A 88 5.82 3.57 -0.71
CA ILE A 88 4.54 4.09 -0.20
C ILE A 88 4.77 5.41 0.53
N ALA A 89 5.75 5.46 1.41
CA ALA A 89 6.06 6.66 2.18
C ALA A 89 6.40 7.84 1.26
N ASP A 90 7.22 7.62 0.24
CA ASP A 90 7.61 8.65 -0.71
C ASP A 90 6.45 9.11 -1.58
N LEU A 91 5.67 8.16 -2.12
CA LEU A 91 4.54 8.49 -3.00
C LEU A 91 3.42 9.24 -2.28
N HIS A 92 3.16 8.91 -1.04
CA HIS A 92 2.06 9.50 -0.27
C HIS A 92 2.52 10.58 0.73
N GLY A 93 3.82 10.87 0.81
CA GLY A 93 4.34 11.86 1.75
C GLY A 93 4.18 11.47 3.21
N ILE A 94 4.34 10.19 3.52
CA ILE A 94 4.21 9.63 4.87
C ILE A 94 5.60 9.41 5.46
N ASP A 95 5.76 9.68 6.77
CA ASP A 95 6.99 9.36 7.49
C ASP A 95 6.95 7.89 7.93
N PRO A 96 7.81 6.99 7.36
CA PRO A 96 7.78 5.58 7.70
C PRO A 96 8.27 5.28 9.12
N SER A 97 8.96 6.24 9.77
CA SER A 97 9.39 6.11 11.17
C SER A 97 8.35 6.62 12.15
N GLY A 98 7.27 7.23 11.66
CA GLY A 98 6.19 7.74 12.48
C GLY A 98 5.24 6.64 12.98
N PRO A 99 4.25 7.01 13.79
CA PRO A 99 3.26 6.04 14.27
C PRO A 99 2.42 5.48 13.12
N VAL A 100 2.06 4.20 13.22
CA VAL A 100 1.17 3.56 12.26
C VAL A 100 -0.21 4.20 12.36
N PRO A 101 -0.79 4.70 11.24
CA PRO A 101 -2.12 5.29 11.29
C PRO A 101 -3.17 4.25 11.66
N PRO A 102 -4.24 4.64 12.35
CA PRO A 102 -5.32 3.72 12.68
C PRO A 102 -5.99 3.21 11.41
N MET A 103 -6.33 1.91 11.42
CA MET A 103 -7.01 1.29 10.28
C MET A 103 -8.50 1.61 10.31
N PRO A 104 -9.14 1.73 9.12
CA PRO A 104 -10.59 1.92 9.06
C PRO A 104 -11.34 0.77 9.71
N THR A 105 -12.44 1.07 10.37
CA THR A 105 -13.30 0.09 11.00
C THR A 105 -14.53 -0.15 10.13
N ARG A 106 -14.85 -1.42 9.88
CA ARG A 106 -16.07 -1.76 9.14
C ARG A 106 -17.30 -1.42 9.97
N LYS A 107 -18.23 -0.66 9.39
CA LYS A 107 -19.48 -0.24 10.04
C LYS A 107 -20.74 -0.83 9.41
N LEU A 108 -20.59 -1.37 8.20
CA LEU A 108 -21.73 -1.91 7.47
C LEU A 108 -21.45 -3.30 6.92
#